data_fa69e559441b344e0f33050dc8ddf796
#
_entry.id   fa69e559441b344e0f33050dc8ddf796
#
_cell.length_a   1.000
_cell.length_b   1.000
_cell.length_c   1.000
_cell.angle_alpha   90.00
_cell.angle_beta   90.00
_cell.angle_gamma   90.00
#
_symmetry.space_group_name_H-M   'P 1'
#
loop_
_entity.id
_entity.type
_entity.pdbx_description
1 polymer ?
#
loop_
_entity_poly.entity_id
_entity_poly.type
_entity_poly.pdbx_seq_one_letter_code
_entity_poly.pdbx_strand_id
1 'polypeptide(L)'
;PDADTAQRLADEVDRKNVGTCIDFWHVMRGRGISEMTRVDWTRVFNVQVNDGSLAPIDPDYIRDCLINRVVPGDGEFPLGELMKFVPRSAPINMEVMNSHLDSGSSEDRQKILSRGLQRVLDAH
;
A
#
# COMPACT_ATOMS: atom_id res chain seq x y z
N PRO A 1 14.16 -1.17 0.32
CA PRO A 1 13.54 -2.46 0.61
C PRO A 1 12.53 -2.79 -0.48
N ASP A 2 12.45 -4.04 -0.88
CA ASP A 2 11.53 -4.54 -1.88
C ASP A 2 10.85 -5.82 -1.38
N ALA A 3 9.80 -6.28 -2.04
CA ALA A 3 9.03 -7.44 -1.63
C ALA A 3 9.90 -8.71 -1.62
N ASP A 4 10.80 -8.88 -2.60
CA ASP A 4 11.72 -10.02 -2.66
C ASP A 4 12.59 -10.11 -1.40
N THR A 5 13.11 -8.98 -0.92
CA THR A 5 13.93 -8.93 0.30
C THR A 5 13.11 -9.24 1.54
N ALA A 6 11.91 -8.67 1.65
CA ALA A 6 11.03 -8.93 2.78
C ALA A 6 10.61 -10.41 2.84
N GLN A 7 10.30 -11.02 1.70
CA GLN A 7 9.94 -12.44 1.64
C GLN A 7 11.10 -13.35 1.99
N ARG A 8 12.32 -13.08 1.48
CA ARG A 8 13.50 -13.86 1.88
C ARG A 8 13.74 -13.81 3.39
N LEU A 9 13.58 -12.64 4.01
CA LEU A 9 13.70 -12.53 5.46
C LEU A 9 12.64 -13.36 6.20
N ALA A 10 11.39 -13.34 5.72
CA ALA A 10 10.32 -14.15 6.28
C ALA A 10 10.59 -15.65 6.12
N ASP A 11 11.18 -16.07 5.00
CA ASP A 11 11.57 -17.46 4.73
C ASP A 11 12.75 -17.90 5.60
N GLU A 12 13.77 -17.05 5.78
CA GLU A 12 14.90 -17.33 6.68
C GLU A 12 14.47 -17.48 8.13
N VAL A 13 13.46 -16.74 8.58
CA VAL A 13 12.88 -16.88 9.91
C VAL A 13 12.14 -18.22 10.06
N ASP A 14 11.57 -18.74 8.98
CA ASP A 14 10.84 -20.03 8.90
C ASP A 14 9.82 -20.23 10.04
N ARG A 15 8.95 -19.27 10.25
CA ARG A 15 7.88 -19.33 11.25
C ARG A 15 6.52 -19.08 10.59
N LYS A 16 5.52 -19.88 10.93
CA LYS A 16 4.15 -19.78 10.39
C LYS A 16 3.46 -18.46 10.75
N ASN A 17 3.89 -17.78 11.80
CA ASN A 17 3.37 -16.50 12.26
C ASN A 17 4.22 -15.31 11.79
N VAL A 18 5.13 -15.53 10.85
CA VAL A 18 5.93 -14.50 10.20
C VAL A 18 5.60 -14.48 8.71
N GLY A 19 5.25 -13.34 8.20
CA GLY A 19 4.95 -13.12 6.80
C GLY A 19 5.28 -11.68 6.41
N THR A 20 4.82 -11.27 5.25
CA THR A 20 5.10 -9.95 4.70
C THR A 20 3.86 -9.07 4.70
N CYS A 21 4.08 -7.77 4.70
CA CYS A 21 3.09 -6.75 4.38
C CYS A 21 3.46 -6.13 3.02
N ILE A 22 2.53 -6.13 2.08
CA ILE A 22 2.69 -5.47 0.79
C ILE A 22 2.03 -4.10 0.86
N ASP A 23 2.82 -3.06 0.76
CA ASP A 23 2.37 -1.67 0.78
C ASP A 23 2.53 -1.06 -0.63
N PHE A 24 1.45 -0.58 -1.20
CA PHE A 24 1.44 -0.03 -2.56
C PHE A 24 2.37 1.17 -2.74
N TRP A 25 2.54 2.01 -1.69
CA TRP A 25 3.53 3.08 -1.75
C TRP A 25 4.95 2.56 -1.99
N HIS A 26 5.35 1.57 -1.18
CA HIS A 26 6.68 1.01 -1.30
C HIS A 26 6.89 0.28 -2.63
N VAL A 27 5.87 -0.42 -3.12
CA VAL A 27 5.88 -1.03 -4.45
C VAL A 27 6.10 0.05 -5.52
N MET A 28 5.30 1.12 -5.50
CA MET A 28 5.36 2.16 -6.54
C MET A 28 6.61 3.05 -6.45
N ARG A 29 7.15 3.25 -5.26
CA ARG A 29 8.44 3.96 -5.07
C ARG A 29 9.66 3.06 -5.29
N GLY A 30 9.48 1.74 -5.34
CA GLY A 30 10.50 0.73 -5.64
C GLY A 30 10.54 0.38 -7.12
N ARG A 31 10.28 -0.87 -7.44
CA ARG A 31 10.33 -1.41 -8.82
C ARG A 31 9.01 -1.28 -9.59
N GLY A 32 8.00 -0.69 -8.97
CA GLY A 32 6.68 -0.51 -9.54
C GLY A 32 5.89 -1.81 -9.62
N ILE A 33 4.80 -1.77 -10.39
CA ILE A 33 3.83 -2.87 -10.49
C ILE A 33 4.44 -4.22 -10.90
N SER A 34 5.57 -4.21 -11.62
CA SER A 34 6.24 -5.45 -12.02
C SER A 34 6.72 -6.29 -10.83
N GLU A 35 6.93 -5.68 -9.68
CA GLU A 35 7.30 -6.38 -8.45
C GLU A 35 6.20 -7.33 -7.99
N MET A 36 4.94 -6.97 -8.21
CA MET A 36 3.78 -7.75 -7.80
C MET A 36 3.72 -9.15 -8.43
N THR A 37 4.34 -9.34 -9.62
CA THR A 37 4.41 -10.65 -10.28
C THR A 37 5.31 -11.65 -9.55
N ARG A 38 6.14 -11.18 -8.63
CA ARG A 38 7.13 -11.98 -7.90
C ARG A 38 6.71 -12.27 -6.46
N VAL A 39 5.62 -11.66 -6.01
CA VAL A 39 5.14 -11.82 -4.64
C VAL A 39 4.61 -13.23 -4.43
N ASP A 40 5.11 -13.92 -3.41
CA ASP A 40 4.48 -15.15 -2.90
C ASP A 40 3.32 -14.77 -1.97
N TRP A 41 2.12 -14.76 -2.53
CA TRP A 41 0.90 -14.38 -1.84
C TRP A 41 0.53 -15.30 -0.68
N THR A 42 1.08 -16.52 -0.61
CA THR A 42 0.85 -17.43 0.53
C THR A 42 1.54 -16.95 1.81
N ARG A 43 2.52 -16.07 1.67
CA ARG A 43 3.28 -15.47 2.78
C ARG A 43 2.88 -14.03 3.08
N VAL A 44 1.91 -13.48 2.36
CA VAL A 44 1.41 -12.12 2.59
C VAL A 44 0.31 -12.15 3.65
N PHE A 45 0.52 -11.44 4.75
CA PHE A 45 -0.42 -11.38 5.86
C PHE A 45 -1.26 -10.10 5.87
N ASN A 46 -0.83 -9.10 5.13
CA ASN A 46 -1.54 -7.83 5.04
C ASN A 46 -1.18 -7.10 3.74
N VAL A 47 -2.13 -6.34 3.23
CA VAL A 47 -1.92 -5.41 2.12
C VAL A 47 -2.31 -4.01 2.57
N GLN A 48 -1.37 -3.09 2.47
CA GLN A 48 -1.59 -1.68 2.77
C GLN A 48 -1.86 -0.92 1.48
N VAL A 49 -3.06 -0.34 1.40
CA VAL A 49 -3.48 0.43 0.24
C VAL A 49 -3.42 1.93 0.54
N ASN A 50 -2.89 2.64 -0.40
CA ASN A 50 -2.74 4.08 -0.45
C ASN A 50 -2.64 4.51 -1.91
N ASP A 51 -2.47 5.79 -2.15
CA ASP A 51 -2.25 6.35 -3.47
C ASP A 51 -1.20 7.47 -3.38
N GLY A 52 -0.77 7.98 -4.51
CA GLY A 52 0.23 9.05 -4.58
C GLY A 52 0.51 9.46 -6.02
N SER A 53 1.35 10.47 -6.19
CA SER A 53 1.89 10.85 -7.49
C SER A 53 2.83 9.77 -8.04
N LEU A 54 2.93 9.60 -9.36
CA LEU A 54 3.89 8.67 -9.97
C LEU A 54 5.33 9.10 -9.70
N ALA A 55 5.62 10.39 -9.76
CA ALA A 55 6.92 10.93 -9.37
C ALA A 55 6.91 11.32 -7.89
N PRO A 56 8.02 11.11 -7.15
CA PRO A 56 8.14 11.61 -5.79
C PRO A 56 7.95 13.13 -5.73
N ILE A 57 7.21 13.61 -4.74
CA ILE A 57 7.00 15.05 -4.49
C ILE A 57 8.18 15.61 -3.68
N ASP A 58 8.68 14.83 -2.73
CA ASP A 58 9.85 15.19 -1.91
C ASP A 58 11.04 14.30 -2.30
N PRO A 59 12.26 14.87 -2.48
CA PRO A 59 13.46 14.06 -2.76
C PRO A 59 13.88 13.19 -1.58
N ASP A 60 13.49 13.52 -0.37
CA ASP A 60 13.69 12.67 0.81
C ASP A 60 12.59 11.61 0.86
N TYR A 61 12.98 10.36 0.65
CA TYR A 61 12.06 9.23 0.63
C TYR A 61 11.21 9.09 1.90
N ILE A 62 11.83 9.28 3.08
CA ILE A 62 11.12 9.15 4.36
C ILE A 62 10.07 10.24 4.48
N ARG A 63 10.45 11.45 4.12
CA ARG A 63 9.55 12.59 4.17
C ARG A 63 8.42 12.44 3.16
N ASP A 64 8.71 12.04 1.92
CA ASP A 64 7.68 11.75 0.90
C ASP A 64 6.68 10.70 1.40
N CYS A 65 7.18 9.63 1.99
CA CYS A 65 6.38 8.54 2.57
C CYS A 65 5.46 9.00 3.71
N LEU A 66 5.93 9.91 4.57
CA LEU A 66 5.22 10.31 5.79
C LEU A 66 4.19 11.41 5.58
N ILE A 67 4.26 12.18 4.49
CA ILE A 67 3.40 13.36 4.31
C ILE A 67 2.67 13.44 2.98
N ASN A 68 3.05 12.67 1.96
CA ASN A 68 2.56 12.80 0.60
C ASN A 68 1.71 11.62 0.11
N ARG A 69 1.38 10.67 0.97
CA ARG A 69 0.38 9.65 0.63
C ARG A 69 -0.98 10.30 0.52
N VAL A 70 -1.77 9.87 -0.45
CA VAL A 70 -3.16 10.34 -0.60
C VAL A 70 -4.14 9.18 -0.52
N VAL A 71 -5.40 9.53 -0.39
CA VAL A 71 -6.49 8.55 -0.34
C VAL A 71 -6.61 7.83 -1.69
N PRO A 72 -6.83 6.53 -1.73
CA PRO A 72 -7.02 5.79 -2.96
C PRO A 72 -8.04 6.43 -3.90
N GLY A 73 -7.61 6.68 -5.14
CA GLY A 73 -8.36 7.36 -6.18
C GLY A 73 -8.19 8.87 -6.23
N ASP A 74 -7.38 9.44 -5.33
CA ASP A 74 -7.03 10.87 -5.35
C ASP A 74 -5.58 11.09 -5.87
N GLY A 75 -4.85 10.03 -6.21
CA GLY A 75 -3.51 10.03 -6.78
C GLY A 75 -3.45 9.45 -8.19
N GLU A 76 -2.27 8.98 -8.56
CA GLU A 76 -1.95 8.50 -9.91
C GLU A 76 -1.54 7.02 -9.96
N PHE A 77 -1.54 6.32 -8.81
CA PHE A 77 -1.17 4.91 -8.80
C PHE A 77 -2.18 4.08 -9.59
N PRO A 78 -1.73 3.10 -10.39
CA PRO A 78 -2.61 2.22 -11.16
C PRO A 78 -3.30 1.19 -10.24
N LEU A 79 -4.14 1.66 -9.32
CA LEU A 79 -4.75 0.84 -8.26
C LEU A 79 -5.51 -0.37 -8.82
N GLY A 80 -6.26 -0.18 -9.92
CA GLY A 80 -6.96 -1.29 -10.56
C GLY A 80 -6.02 -2.38 -11.09
N GLU A 81 -4.81 -2.01 -11.54
CA GLU A 81 -3.80 -2.98 -11.98
C GLU A 81 -3.10 -3.65 -10.79
N LEU A 82 -2.80 -2.89 -9.74
CA LEU A 82 -2.22 -3.43 -8.50
C LEU A 82 -3.16 -4.44 -7.84
N MET A 83 -4.45 -4.12 -7.77
CA MET A 83 -5.46 -4.97 -7.16
C MET A 83 -5.68 -6.29 -7.89
N LYS A 84 -5.39 -6.39 -9.18
CA LYS A 84 -5.46 -7.67 -9.92
C LYS A 84 -4.53 -8.76 -9.36
N PHE A 85 -3.45 -8.37 -8.71
CA PHE A 85 -2.50 -9.30 -8.08
C PHE A 85 -2.93 -9.74 -6.69
N VAL A 86 -3.73 -8.94 -5.99
CA VAL A 86 -4.10 -9.17 -4.60
C VAL A 86 -5.16 -10.28 -4.53
N PRO A 87 -4.94 -11.37 -3.78
CA PRO A 87 -5.97 -12.38 -3.58
C PRO A 87 -7.20 -11.78 -2.85
N ARG A 88 -8.41 -12.18 -3.24
CA ARG A 88 -9.64 -11.71 -2.57
C ARG A 88 -9.72 -12.06 -1.07
N SER A 89 -8.95 -13.03 -0.64
CA SER A 89 -8.86 -13.43 0.77
C SER A 89 -7.81 -12.65 1.56
N ALA A 90 -6.99 -11.83 0.91
CA ALA A 90 -5.95 -11.06 1.59
C ALA A 90 -6.56 -9.98 2.48
N PRO A 91 -6.12 -9.84 3.73
CA PRO A 91 -6.49 -8.70 4.55
C PRO A 91 -5.98 -7.39 3.93
N ILE A 92 -6.88 -6.40 3.82
CA ILE A 92 -6.57 -5.09 3.25
C ILE A 92 -6.84 -4.03 4.30
N ASN A 93 -5.90 -3.12 4.47
CA ASN A 93 -6.10 -1.92 5.28
C ASN A 93 -5.56 -0.67 4.56
N MET A 94 -6.05 0.48 4.98
CA MET A 94 -5.58 1.78 4.49
C MET A 94 -4.40 2.26 5.31
N GLU A 95 -3.35 2.76 4.63
CA GLU A 95 -2.26 3.47 5.28
C GLU A 95 -1.97 4.78 4.55
N VAL A 96 -2.68 5.83 4.96
CA VAL A 96 -2.59 7.15 4.34
C VAL A 96 -2.03 8.14 5.36
N MET A 97 -0.72 8.37 5.30
CA MET A 97 -0.04 9.39 6.08
C MET A 97 -0.03 10.70 5.31
N ASN A 98 -0.81 11.66 5.79
CA ASN A 98 -1.02 12.93 5.10
C ASN A 98 -1.39 14.03 6.10
N SER A 99 -0.62 15.11 6.12
CA SER A 99 -0.81 16.21 7.06
C SER A 99 -2.17 16.91 6.96
N HIS A 100 -2.79 16.91 5.78
CA HIS A 100 -4.14 17.48 5.60
C HIS A 100 -5.22 16.61 6.25
N LEU A 101 -5.08 15.29 6.22
CA LEU A 101 -5.98 14.39 6.92
C LEU A 101 -5.81 14.51 8.44
N ASP A 102 -4.59 14.75 8.91
CA ASP A 102 -4.31 14.86 10.35
C ASP A 102 -4.92 16.09 11.00
N SER A 103 -5.20 17.15 10.22
CA SER A 103 -5.83 18.37 10.69
C SER A 103 -7.35 18.29 10.81
N GLY A 104 -7.99 17.25 10.25
CA GLY A 104 -9.44 17.06 10.25
C GLY A 104 -9.97 16.38 11.51
N SER A 105 -11.31 16.41 11.69
CA SER A 105 -11.96 15.62 12.75
C SER A 105 -11.83 14.13 12.47
N SER A 106 -11.92 13.29 13.51
CA SER A 106 -11.89 11.82 13.36
C SER A 106 -13.03 11.32 12.48
N GLU A 107 -14.21 11.95 12.56
CA GLU A 107 -15.37 11.60 11.76
C GLU A 107 -15.14 11.91 10.27
N ASP A 108 -14.57 13.08 9.95
CA ASP A 108 -14.28 13.46 8.57
C ASP A 108 -13.21 12.55 7.97
N ARG A 109 -12.14 12.26 8.74
CA ARG A 109 -11.12 11.28 8.32
C ARG A 109 -11.72 9.92 8.03
N GLN A 110 -12.58 9.41 8.91
CA GLN A 110 -13.23 8.14 8.69
C GLN A 110 -14.06 8.12 7.40
N LYS A 111 -14.84 9.17 7.13
CA LYS A 111 -15.64 9.29 5.91
C LYS A 111 -14.78 9.29 4.64
N ILE A 112 -13.69 10.06 4.67
CA ILE A 112 -12.76 10.18 3.54
C ILE A 112 -12.08 8.83 3.27
N LEU A 113 -11.52 8.21 4.30
CA LEU A 113 -10.83 6.92 4.19
C LEU A 113 -11.80 5.81 3.77
N SER A 114 -13.01 5.76 4.31
CA SER A 114 -14.00 4.76 3.91
C SER A 114 -14.37 4.85 2.44
N ARG A 115 -14.49 6.06 1.87
CA ARG A 115 -14.72 6.24 0.43
C ARG A 115 -13.55 5.76 -0.41
N GLY A 116 -12.31 6.04 0.02
CA GLY A 116 -11.11 5.55 -0.65
C GLY A 116 -11.04 4.03 -0.63
N LEU A 117 -11.30 3.40 0.52
CA LEU A 117 -11.35 1.95 0.62
C LEU A 117 -12.41 1.33 -0.30
N GLN A 118 -13.61 1.95 -0.37
CA GLN A 118 -14.68 1.46 -1.25
C GLN A 118 -14.23 1.47 -2.72
N ARG A 119 -13.55 2.53 -3.18
CA ARG A 119 -13.00 2.59 -4.55
C ARG A 119 -12.04 1.43 -4.84
N VAL A 120 -11.20 1.07 -3.87
CA VAL A 120 -10.27 -0.08 -4.00
C VAL A 120 -11.04 -1.39 -4.09
N LEU A 121 -12.04 -1.58 -3.23
CA LEU A 121 -12.86 -2.80 -3.22
C LEU A 121 -13.69 -2.95 -4.49
N ASP A 122 -14.20 -1.86 -5.04
CA ASP A 122 -14.97 -1.85 -6.30
C ASP A 122 -14.07 -2.17 -7.52
N ALA A 123 -12.77 -1.90 -7.41
CA ALA A 123 -11.77 -2.21 -8.44
C ALA A 123 -11.20 -3.65 -8.34
N HIS A 124 -11.53 -4.37 -7.27
CA HIS A 124 -11.08 -5.73 -6.97
C HIS A 124 -12.16 -6.75 -7.35
#